data_4c2c572c41341db89dfeddd1d98a42dc
#
_entry.id   4c2c572c41341db89dfeddd1d98a42dc
#
_cell.length_a   1.000
_cell.length_b   1.000
_cell.length_c   1.000
_cell.angle_alpha   90.00
_cell.angle_beta   90.00
_cell.angle_gamma   90.00
#
_symmetry.space_group_name_H-M   'P 1'
#
loop_
_entity.id
_entity.type
_entity.pdbx_description
1 polymer ?
#
loop_
_entity_poly.entity_id
_entity_poly.type
_entity_poly.pdbx_seq_one_letter_code
_entity_poly.pdbx_strand_id
1 'polypeptide(L)'
;MLDFMMVATRTNRAGGIEVFPKFIVKRSADLMIRGSDFYAIWIQELGLWSTDEFDALRLIDQEVKAYFNKMPPDLQLRARAFYMWDAENGMIDRWHAYCQRQCRDNYHVLDESLTFSNDEVKKTDYVSKRLPYPLEQGECNAWDHLIGTLYTPEERHKIEWAIGSIVTGDSKRIQKFLVLYGPPGSGKSTLLNIIQQLFDGYYSVFD
;
A
#
# COMPACT_ATOMS: atom_id res chain seq x y z
N MET A 1 6.43 -16.38 7.41
CA MET A 1 7.82 -16.06 7.88
C MET A 1 8.39 -15.03 6.93
N LEU A 2 8.81 -13.90 7.45
CA LEU A 2 9.42 -12.82 6.67
C LEU A 2 10.81 -13.28 6.17
N ASP A 3 11.13 -13.03 4.91
CA ASP A 3 12.38 -13.49 4.29
C ASP A 3 13.61 -12.64 4.62
N PHE A 4 13.38 -11.46 5.20
CA PHE A 4 14.41 -10.47 5.54
C PHE A 4 14.86 -10.52 7.00
N MET A 5 14.25 -11.37 7.83
CA MET A 5 14.59 -11.48 9.24
C MET A 5 14.54 -12.92 9.75
N MET A 6 15.16 -13.11 10.88
CA MET A 6 14.99 -14.28 11.73
C MET A 6 14.82 -13.84 13.18
N VAL A 7 14.13 -14.62 13.99
CA VAL A 7 14.12 -14.42 15.43
C VAL A 7 15.36 -15.08 16.02
N ALA A 8 16.12 -14.30 16.76
CA ALA A 8 17.36 -14.75 17.43
C ALA A 8 17.19 -14.71 18.94
N THR A 9 17.98 -15.55 19.61
CA THR A 9 18.07 -15.56 21.07
C THR A 9 19.50 -15.30 21.52
N ARG A 10 19.64 -14.65 22.67
CA ARG A 10 20.94 -14.41 23.32
C ARG A 10 20.78 -14.60 24.82
N THR A 11 21.70 -15.31 25.45
CA THR A 11 21.76 -15.40 26.90
C THR A 11 22.57 -14.21 27.44
N ASN A 12 21.98 -13.43 28.33
CA ASN A 12 22.66 -12.34 28.98
C ASN A 12 23.54 -12.83 30.15
N ARG A 13 24.35 -11.92 30.74
CA ARG A 13 25.28 -12.26 31.81
C ARG A 13 24.61 -12.80 33.09
N ALA A 14 23.35 -12.49 33.30
CA ALA A 14 22.55 -12.94 34.44
C ALA A 14 21.81 -14.28 34.17
N GLY A 15 22.05 -14.92 33.03
CA GLY A 15 21.37 -16.17 32.64
C GLY A 15 19.98 -16.02 32.03
N GLY A 16 19.51 -14.78 31.87
CA GLY A 16 18.25 -14.48 31.19
C GLY A 16 18.39 -14.65 29.68
N ILE A 17 17.29 -15.01 29.02
CA ILE A 17 17.22 -15.19 27.55
C ILE A 17 16.59 -13.96 26.95
N GLU A 18 17.26 -13.34 25.99
CA GLU A 18 16.73 -12.25 25.18
C GLU A 18 16.29 -12.80 23.84
N VAL A 19 15.05 -12.51 23.43
CA VAL A 19 14.46 -12.89 22.15
C VAL A 19 14.25 -11.61 21.34
N PHE A 20 14.83 -11.53 20.16
CA PHE A 20 14.82 -10.28 19.38
C PHE A 20 14.84 -10.54 17.87
N PRO A 21 14.35 -9.60 17.03
CA PRO A 21 14.47 -9.68 15.60
C PRO A 21 15.91 -9.44 15.16
N LYS A 22 16.43 -10.30 14.27
CA LYS A 22 17.72 -10.14 13.63
C LYS A 22 17.53 -10.03 12.13
N PHE A 23 17.86 -8.89 11.55
CA PHE A 23 17.76 -8.66 10.13
C PHE A 23 18.87 -9.39 9.36
N ILE A 24 18.50 -9.99 8.23
CA ILE A 24 19.38 -10.81 7.41
C ILE A 24 20.02 -9.96 6.32
N VAL A 25 21.31 -10.12 6.08
CA VAL A 25 22.04 -9.35 5.06
C VAL A 25 21.61 -9.67 3.63
N LYS A 26 20.83 -10.72 3.42
CA LYS A 26 20.31 -11.11 2.11
C LYS A 26 19.22 -10.11 1.64
N ARG A 27 19.29 -9.72 0.36
CA ARG A 27 18.24 -8.92 -0.29
C ARG A 27 16.88 -9.63 -0.19
N SER A 28 15.88 -8.91 0.29
CA SER A 28 14.52 -9.40 0.37
C SER A 28 13.74 -9.06 -0.90
N ALA A 29 12.93 -10.03 -1.37
CA ALA A 29 11.95 -9.78 -2.42
C ALA A 29 10.66 -9.15 -1.89
N ASP A 30 10.50 -9.09 -0.56
CA ASP A 30 9.33 -8.53 0.12
C ASP A 30 9.54 -7.08 0.58
N LEU A 31 10.72 -6.51 0.29
CA LEU A 31 11.07 -5.13 0.61
C LEU A 31 11.54 -4.40 -0.63
N MET A 32 11.04 -3.19 -0.83
CA MET A 32 11.53 -2.27 -1.85
C MET A 32 11.55 -0.83 -1.35
N ILE A 33 12.35 0.01 -1.99
CA ILE A 33 12.33 1.45 -1.80
C ILE A 33 11.49 2.12 -2.88
N ARG A 34 10.78 3.17 -2.48
CA ARG A 34 10.08 4.06 -3.38
C ARG A 34 10.49 5.51 -3.09
N GLY A 35 11.24 6.13 -3.99
CA GLY A 35 11.82 7.45 -3.73
C GLY A 35 12.99 7.40 -2.74
N SER A 36 13.38 8.57 -2.20
CA SER A 36 14.57 8.70 -1.35
C SER A 36 14.38 8.18 0.07
N ASP A 37 13.17 8.27 0.63
CA ASP A 37 12.92 8.07 2.06
C ASP A 37 11.78 7.08 2.35
N PHE A 38 11.32 6.39 1.34
CA PHE A 38 10.11 5.64 1.41
C PHE A 38 10.32 4.19 0.96
N TYR A 39 9.97 3.24 1.80
CA TYR A 39 10.00 1.82 1.45
C TYR A 39 8.61 1.20 1.55
N ALA A 40 8.44 0.08 0.88
CA ALA A 40 7.23 -0.70 0.91
C ALA A 40 7.53 -2.15 1.25
N ILE A 41 6.59 -2.80 1.93
CA ILE A 41 6.64 -4.20 2.29
C ILE A 41 5.48 -4.94 1.63
N TRP A 42 5.75 -6.14 1.10
CA TRP A 42 4.71 -7.01 0.58
C TRP A 42 3.96 -7.70 1.74
N ILE A 43 2.65 -7.54 1.78
CA ILE A 43 1.77 -8.19 2.75
C ILE A 43 1.05 -9.34 2.06
N GLN A 44 1.48 -10.56 2.34
CA GLN A 44 1.00 -11.78 1.69
C GLN A 44 -0.51 -11.97 1.86
N GLU A 45 -1.04 -11.66 3.04
CA GLU A 45 -2.47 -11.83 3.38
C GLU A 45 -3.37 -10.88 2.58
N LEU A 46 -2.87 -9.69 2.25
CA LEU A 46 -3.60 -8.69 1.48
C LEU A 46 -3.35 -8.82 -0.03
N GLY A 47 -2.23 -9.44 -0.42
CA GLY A 47 -1.76 -9.46 -1.79
C GLY A 47 -1.45 -8.05 -2.32
N LEU A 48 -0.91 -7.18 -1.45
CA LEU A 48 -0.61 -5.78 -1.73
C LEU A 48 0.72 -5.36 -1.09
N TRP A 49 1.33 -4.33 -1.66
CA TRP A 49 2.46 -3.64 -1.07
C TRP A 49 1.96 -2.57 -0.09
N SER A 50 2.34 -2.68 1.16
CA SER A 50 2.09 -1.62 2.14
C SER A 50 3.21 -0.60 2.11
N THR A 51 2.80 0.66 2.16
CA THR A 51 3.67 1.82 2.27
C THR A 51 3.67 2.42 3.67
N ASP A 52 2.94 1.78 4.59
CA ASP A 52 2.89 2.15 6.00
C ASP A 52 4.00 1.40 6.76
N GLU A 53 4.90 2.16 7.38
CA GLU A 53 5.97 1.61 8.20
C GLU A 53 5.45 0.75 9.34
N PHE A 54 4.32 1.12 9.93
CA PHE A 54 3.72 0.38 11.04
C PHE A 54 3.34 -1.04 10.68
N ASP A 55 2.97 -1.29 9.43
CA ASP A 55 2.70 -2.65 8.97
C ASP A 55 3.95 -3.53 9.03
N ALA A 56 5.10 -3.00 8.62
CA ALA A 56 6.38 -3.72 8.73
C ALA A 56 6.74 -4.01 10.19
N LEU A 57 6.64 -3.01 11.07
CA LEU A 57 6.94 -3.17 12.49
C LEU A 57 5.99 -4.20 13.14
N ARG A 58 4.71 -4.14 12.81
CA ARG A 58 3.71 -5.08 13.30
C ARG A 58 4.00 -6.52 12.88
N LEU A 59 4.36 -6.73 11.62
CA LEU A 59 4.70 -8.08 11.12
C LEU A 59 5.96 -8.64 11.81
N ILE A 60 6.99 -7.80 12.03
CA ILE A 60 8.20 -8.19 12.76
C ILE A 60 7.85 -8.59 14.19
N ASP A 61 7.05 -7.80 14.89
CA ASP A 61 6.63 -8.07 16.26
C ASP A 61 5.78 -9.33 16.37
N GLN A 62 4.94 -9.62 15.37
CA GLN A 62 4.16 -10.86 15.31
C GLN A 62 5.07 -12.10 15.20
N GLU A 63 6.13 -12.05 14.40
CA GLU A 63 7.10 -13.15 14.30
C GLU A 63 7.84 -13.38 15.62
N VAL A 64 8.28 -12.30 16.29
CA VAL A 64 8.92 -12.37 17.60
C VAL A 64 7.97 -12.96 18.65
N LYS A 65 6.73 -12.50 18.70
CA LYS A 65 5.69 -13.00 19.60
C LYS A 65 5.37 -14.47 19.34
N ALA A 66 5.24 -14.87 18.07
CA ALA A 66 4.96 -16.24 17.70
C ALA A 66 6.12 -17.17 18.10
N TYR A 67 7.36 -16.74 17.93
CA TYR A 67 8.52 -17.49 18.40
C TYR A 67 8.55 -17.62 19.92
N PHE A 68 8.38 -16.51 20.64
CA PHE A 68 8.35 -16.50 22.11
C PHE A 68 7.30 -17.45 22.67
N ASN A 69 6.09 -17.45 22.11
CA ASN A 69 4.98 -18.30 22.54
C ASN A 69 5.22 -19.82 22.27
N LYS A 70 6.09 -20.15 21.31
CA LYS A 70 6.48 -21.54 21.01
C LYS A 70 7.64 -22.05 21.87
N MET A 71 8.28 -21.17 22.66
CA MET A 71 9.35 -21.59 23.55
C MET A 71 8.82 -22.53 24.66
N PRO A 72 9.64 -23.48 25.15
CA PRO A 72 9.31 -24.26 26.34
C PRO A 72 9.00 -23.37 27.55
N PRO A 73 8.01 -23.72 28.41
CA PRO A 73 7.57 -22.87 29.52
C PRO A 73 8.71 -22.50 30.51
N ASP A 74 9.62 -23.41 30.76
CA ASP A 74 10.79 -23.18 31.62
C ASP A 74 11.76 -22.13 31.06
N LEU A 75 11.86 -22.05 29.73
CA LEU A 75 12.65 -21.01 29.06
C LEU A 75 11.90 -19.68 29.01
N GLN A 76 10.58 -19.70 28.78
CA GLN A 76 9.76 -18.49 28.78
C GLN A 76 9.87 -17.73 30.10
N LEU A 77 9.89 -18.43 31.25
CA LEU A 77 10.03 -17.80 32.57
C LEU A 77 11.32 -16.96 32.73
N ARG A 78 12.35 -17.25 31.95
CA ARG A 78 13.65 -16.56 31.96
C ARG A 78 13.87 -15.71 30.72
N ALA A 79 12.89 -15.67 29.81
CA ALA A 79 13.02 -15.01 28.55
C ALA A 79 12.32 -13.64 28.55
N ARG A 80 12.92 -12.65 27.88
CA ARG A 80 12.33 -11.36 27.55
C ARG A 80 12.31 -11.18 26.05
N ALA A 81 11.13 -10.92 25.48
CA ALA A 81 11.00 -10.55 24.08
C ALA A 81 11.23 -9.04 23.90
N PHE A 82 11.98 -8.67 22.88
CA PHE A 82 12.22 -7.30 22.46
C PHE A 82 11.45 -7.04 21.18
N TYR A 83 10.53 -6.11 21.21
CA TYR A 83 9.71 -5.69 20.11
C TYR A 83 10.25 -4.43 19.44
N MET A 84 9.80 -4.16 18.21
CA MET A 84 10.22 -2.99 17.45
C MET A 84 9.91 -1.67 18.15
N TRP A 85 8.80 -1.63 18.91
CA TRP A 85 8.37 -0.48 19.69
C TRP A 85 9.09 -0.29 21.04
N ASP A 86 9.99 -1.18 21.40
CA ASP A 86 10.79 -1.02 22.60
C ASP A 86 11.87 0.05 22.35
N ALA A 87 11.55 1.30 22.69
CA ALA A 87 12.39 2.48 22.41
C ALA A 87 13.79 2.39 23.03
N GLU A 88 13.96 1.61 24.11
CA GLU A 88 15.24 1.45 24.80
C GLU A 88 16.24 0.55 24.07
N ASN A 89 15.78 -0.25 23.09
CA ASN A 89 16.64 -1.24 22.44
C ASN A 89 17.22 -0.81 21.09
N GLY A 90 16.82 0.37 20.55
CA GLY A 90 17.30 0.91 19.27
C GLY A 90 16.95 0.04 18.05
N MET A 91 15.91 -0.78 18.12
CA MET A 91 15.53 -1.68 17.01
C MET A 91 14.97 -0.93 15.81
N ILE A 92 14.27 0.18 16.02
CA ILE A 92 13.74 1.03 14.92
C ILE A 92 14.89 1.61 14.11
N ASP A 93 15.92 2.16 14.76
CA ASP A 93 17.09 2.72 14.05
C ASP A 93 17.82 1.63 13.24
N ARG A 94 17.92 0.42 13.79
CA ARG A 94 18.50 -0.73 13.07
C ARG A 94 17.66 -1.15 11.89
N TRP A 95 16.34 -1.09 12.01
CA TRP A 95 15.41 -1.35 10.93
C TRP A 95 15.58 -0.32 9.80
N HIS A 96 15.60 0.98 10.12
CA HIS A 96 15.82 2.03 9.13
C HIS A 96 17.16 1.86 8.40
N ALA A 97 18.25 1.64 9.14
CA ALA A 97 19.55 1.39 8.54
C ALA A 97 19.57 0.14 7.66
N TYR A 98 18.84 -0.90 8.07
CA TYR A 98 18.67 -2.11 7.27
C TYR A 98 17.91 -1.83 5.96
N CYS A 99 16.78 -1.14 6.03
CA CYS A 99 15.99 -0.78 4.86
C CYS A 99 16.78 0.07 3.86
N GLN A 100 17.45 1.11 4.33
CA GLN A 100 18.30 1.96 3.49
C GLN A 100 19.38 1.16 2.75
N ARG A 101 19.97 0.19 3.43
CA ARG A 101 21.04 -0.65 2.85
C ARG A 101 20.50 -1.67 1.85
N GLN A 102 19.39 -2.34 2.18
CA GLN A 102 18.89 -3.50 1.42
C GLN A 102 17.99 -3.08 0.25
N CYS A 103 17.27 -1.97 0.40
CA CYS A 103 16.34 -1.50 -0.62
C CYS A 103 16.97 -0.54 -1.64
N ARG A 104 18.22 -0.12 -1.43
CA ARG A 104 18.90 0.91 -2.24
C ARG A 104 18.77 0.67 -3.75
N ASP A 105 18.91 -0.57 -4.19
CA ASP A 105 18.90 -0.95 -5.61
C ASP A 105 17.59 -1.65 -6.02
N ASN A 106 16.57 -1.62 -5.18
CA ASN A 106 15.27 -2.25 -5.42
C ASN A 106 14.17 -1.17 -5.46
N TYR A 107 14.21 -0.34 -6.50
CA TYR A 107 13.25 0.73 -6.72
C TYR A 107 12.19 0.29 -7.72
N HIS A 108 10.93 0.47 -7.34
CA HIS A 108 9.78 0.29 -8.24
C HIS A 108 8.74 1.38 -7.99
N VAL A 109 8.08 1.80 -9.06
CA VAL A 109 6.91 2.67 -8.97
C VAL A 109 5.72 1.81 -8.58
N LEU A 110 4.92 2.28 -7.62
CA LEU A 110 3.67 1.64 -7.23
C LEU A 110 2.49 2.25 -7.98
N ASP A 111 1.46 1.44 -8.18
CA ASP A 111 0.15 1.88 -8.66
C ASP A 111 0.23 2.62 -10.02
N GLU A 112 1.03 2.12 -10.96
CA GLU A 112 1.09 2.69 -12.31
C GLU A 112 -0.20 2.50 -13.09
N SER A 113 -1.01 1.52 -12.73
CA SER A 113 -2.34 1.26 -13.25
C SER A 113 -3.36 1.15 -12.12
N LEU A 114 -4.63 1.37 -12.44
CA LEU A 114 -5.73 1.09 -11.51
C LEU A 114 -5.85 -0.42 -11.30
N THR A 115 -6.19 -0.78 -10.07
CA THR A 115 -6.46 -2.16 -9.68
C THR A 115 -7.86 -2.24 -9.08
N PHE A 116 -8.68 -3.14 -9.57
CA PHE A 116 -10.07 -3.33 -9.14
C PHE A 116 -10.20 -4.53 -8.19
N SER A 117 -11.34 -4.64 -7.51
CA SER A 117 -11.55 -5.69 -6.51
C SER A 117 -11.50 -7.11 -7.10
N ASN A 118 -11.80 -7.28 -8.37
CA ASN A 118 -11.77 -8.54 -9.11
C ASN A 118 -10.44 -8.83 -9.84
N ASP A 119 -9.45 -7.95 -9.74
CA ASP A 119 -8.14 -8.19 -10.35
C ASP A 119 -7.31 -9.18 -9.52
N GLU A 120 -6.66 -10.12 -10.19
CA GLU A 120 -5.62 -10.96 -9.60
C GLU A 120 -4.31 -10.17 -9.54
N VAL A 121 -3.82 -9.89 -8.32
CA VAL A 121 -2.60 -9.14 -8.09
C VAL A 121 -1.45 -10.07 -7.72
N LYS A 122 -0.34 -9.93 -8.45
CA LYS A 122 0.93 -10.58 -8.13
C LYS A 122 1.89 -9.58 -7.51
N LYS A 123 2.85 -10.07 -6.74
CA LYS A 123 3.91 -9.22 -6.13
C LYS A 123 4.63 -8.34 -7.17
N THR A 124 4.79 -8.83 -8.39
CA THR A 124 5.46 -8.13 -9.49
C THR A 124 4.64 -7.01 -10.14
N ASP A 125 3.38 -6.88 -9.77
CA ASP A 125 2.51 -5.83 -10.32
C ASP A 125 2.64 -4.51 -9.56
N TYR A 126 3.35 -4.53 -8.41
CA TYR A 126 3.67 -3.35 -7.61
C TYR A 126 2.46 -2.49 -7.23
N VAL A 127 1.41 -3.16 -6.75
CA VAL A 127 0.14 -2.54 -6.36
C VAL A 127 0.12 -2.34 -4.85
N SER A 128 -0.18 -1.10 -4.40
CA SER A 128 -0.34 -0.78 -2.97
C SER A 128 -1.79 -0.55 -2.54
N LYS A 129 -2.69 -0.38 -3.48
CA LYS A 129 -4.11 -0.09 -3.22
C LYS A 129 -5.00 -0.70 -4.29
N ARG A 130 -6.25 -0.94 -3.92
CA ARG A 130 -7.25 -1.55 -4.79
C ARG A 130 -8.57 -0.82 -4.64
N LEU A 131 -9.23 -0.54 -5.75
CA LEU A 131 -10.59 -0.03 -5.73
C LEU A 131 -11.55 -1.08 -5.15
N PRO A 132 -12.53 -0.68 -4.32
CA PRO A 132 -13.36 -1.63 -3.57
C PRO A 132 -14.46 -2.28 -4.42
N TYR A 133 -14.54 -2.00 -5.71
CA TYR A 133 -15.55 -2.52 -6.64
C TYR A 133 -14.89 -3.17 -7.86
N PRO A 134 -15.59 -4.12 -8.53
CA PRO A 134 -15.07 -4.78 -9.72
C PRO A 134 -15.16 -3.90 -10.96
N LEU A 135 -14.30 -4.15 -11.94
CA LEU A 135 -14.48 -3.66 -13.30
C LEU A 135 -15.28 -4.73 -14.08
N GLU A 136 -16.54 -4.43 -14.34
CA GLU A 136 -17.44 -5.35 -15.02
C GLU A 136 -18.50 -4.60 -15.82
N GLN A 137 -19.14 -5.30 -16.75
CA GLN A 137 -20.29 -4.76 -17.47
C GLN A 137 -21.53 -4.75 -16.59
N GLY A 138 -22.27 -3.63 -16.59
CA GLY A 138 -23.48 -3.48 -15.82
C GLY A 138 -24.33 -2.32 -16.31
N GLU A 139 -25.54 -2.22 -15.79
CA GLU A 139 -26.43 -1.08 -16.05
C GLU A 139 -26.02 0.10 -15.18
N CYS A 140 -25.94 1.28 -15.79
CA CYS A 140 -25.53 2.52 -15.14
C CYS A 140 -26.69 3.53 -15.02
N ASN A 141 -27.89 3.04 -14.69
CA ASN A 141 -29.14 3.82 -14.71
C ASN A 141 -29.04 5.13 -13.90
N ALA A 142 -28.40 5.12 -12.72
CA ALA A 142 -28.22 6.31 -11.92
C ALA A 142 -27.29 7.34 -12.58
N TRP A 143 -26.21 6.85 -13.20
CA TRP A 143 -25.30 7.69 -14.00
C TRP A 143 -26.02 8.27 -15.21
N ASP A 144 -26.73 7.44 -15.96
CA ASP A 144 -27.46 7.86 -17.16
C ASP A 144 -28.48 8.95 -16.86
N HIS A 145 -29.23 8.78 -15.76
CA HIS A 145 -30.20 9.78 -15.32
C HIS A 145 -29.52 11.09 -14.89
N LEU A 146 -28.50 11.00 -14.02
CA LEU A 146 -27.82 12.18 -13.49
C LEU A 146 -27.10 12.97 -14.59
N ILE A 147 -26.27 12.31 -15.36
CA ILE A 147 -25.45 12.95 -16.39
C ILE A 147 -26.31 13.43 -17.57
N GLY A 148 -27.33 12.67 -17.96
CA GLY A 148 -28.29 13.08 -18.99
C GLY A 148 -29.14 14.28 -18.60
N THR A 149 -29.32 14.53 -17.29
CA THR A 149 -30.02 15.74 -16.80
C THR A 149 -29.10 16.98 -16.76
N LEU A 150 -27.81 16.79 -16.47
CA LEU A 150 -26.85 17.88 -16.24
C LEU A 150 -26.11 18.32 -17.51
N TYR A 151 -25.90 17.41 -18.45
CA TYR A 151 -25.01 17.61 -19.60
C TYR A 151 -25.65 17.20 -20.90
N THR A 152 -25.26 17.86 -21.98
CA THR A 152 -25.64 17.46 -23.33
C THR A 152 -25.00 16.11 -23.73
N PRO A 153 -25.53 15.38 -24.71
CA PRO A 153 -24.93 14.13 -25.17
C PRO A 153 -23.47 14.23 -25.60
N GLU A 154 -23.07 15.38 -26.19
CA GLU A 154 -21.67 15.63 -26.58
C GLU A 154 -20.76 15.84 -25.36
N GLU A 155 -21.21 16.59 -24.37
CA GLU A 155 -20.47 16.81 -23.11
C GLU A 155 -20.35 15.51 -22.32
N ARG A 156 -21.45 14.75 -22.24
CA ARG A 156 -21.47 13.43 -21.64
C ARG A 156 -20.41 12.52 -22.28
N HIS A 157 -20.37 12.45 -23.59
CA HIS A 157 -19.38 11.62 -24.30
C HIS A 157 -17.93 12.02 -23.95
N LYS A 158 -17.65 13.31 -23.85
CA LYS A 158 -16.33 13.82 -23.44
C LYS A 158 -15.96 13.41 -22.01
N ILE A 159 -16.93 13.47 -21.09
CA ILE A 159 -16.74 13.06 -19.68
C ILE A 159 -16.46 11.55 -19.61
N GLU A 160 -17.28 10.75 -20.25
CA GLU A 160 -17.14 9.29 -20.27
C GLU A 160 -15.82 8.86 -20.94
N TRP A 161 -15.44 9.54 -22.03
CA TRP A 161 -14.14 9.32 -22.66
C TRP A 161 -12.97 9.64 -21.71
N ALA A 162 -13.04 10.75 -20.95
CA ALA A 162 -12.01 11.12 -19.98
C ALA A 162 -11.88 10.08 -18.85
N ILE A 163 -13.02 9.62 -18.31
CA ILE A 163 -13.05 8.55 -17.29
C ILE A 163 -12.47 7.26 -17.88
N GLY A 164 -12.90 6.86 -19.08
CA GLY A 164 -12.36 5.68 -19.76
C GLY A 164 -10.85 5.74 -20.00
N SER A 165 -10.32 6.92 -20.30
CA SER A 165 -8.87 7.12 -20.49
C SER A 165 -8.05 6.91 -19.20
N ILE A 166 -8.66 7.18 -18.05
CA ILE A 166 -8.05 6.89 -16.73
C ILE A 166 -8.06 5.38 -16.48
N VAL A 167 -9.22 4.74 -16.70
CA VAL A 167 -9.40 3.30 -16.49
C VAL A 167 -8.43 2.48 -17.35
N THR A 168 -8.23 2.87 -18.61
CA THR A 168 -7.31 2.18 -19.52
C THR A 168 -5.84 2.52 -19.34
N GLY A 169 -5.51 3.51 -18.49
CA GLY A 169 -4.13 4.00 -18.30
C GLY A 169 -3.57 4.82 -19.47
N ASP A 170 -4.40 5.15 -20.45
CA ASP A 170 -4.00 5.88 -21.67
C ASP A 170 -3.81 7.39 -21.47
N SER A 171 -4.16 7.93 -20.31
CA SER A 171 -4.10 9.37 -20.01
C SER A 171 -2.72 9.99 -20.27
N LYS A 172 -1.64 9.28 -19.96
CA LYS A 172 -0.25 9.72 -20.24
C LYS A 172 0.03 9.86 -21.75
N ARG A 173 -0.54 8.99 -22.58
CA ARG A 173 -0.38 9.01 -24.04
C ARG A 173 -1.25 10.07 -24.70
N ILE A 174 -2.44 10.29 -24.14
CA ILE A 174 -3.42 11.24 -24.67
C ILE A 174 -2.98 12.68 -24.42
N GLN A 175 -2.32 12.99 -23.30
CA GLN A 175 -1.80 14.31 -22.93
C GLN A 175 -2.87 15.43 -23.00
N LYS A 176 -4.11 15.12 -22.58
CA LYS A 176 -5.22 16.06 -22.49
C LYS A 176 -5.77 16.08 -21.08
N PHE A 177 -6.41 17.16 -20.73
CA PHE A 177 -7.11 17.32 -19.47
C PHE A 177 -8.53 17.82 -19.71
N LEU A 178 -9.45 17.44 -18.81
CA LEU A 178 -10.83 17.88 -18.86
C LEU A 178 -10.98 19.19 -18.06
N VAL A 179 -11.55 20.20 -18.70
CA VAL A 179 -11.92 21.45 -18.05
C VAL A 179 -13.43 21.53 -17.92
N LEU A 180 -13.92 21.68 -16.69
CA LEU A 180 -15.32 21.91 -16.41
C LEU A 180 -15.57 23.42 -16.27
N TYR A 181 -16.27 24.00 -17.20
CA TYR A 181 -16.61 25.41 -17.22
C TYR A 181 -18.13 25.60 -17.23
N GLY A 182 -18.64 26.61 -16.51
CA GLY A 182 -20.07 26.92 -16.48
C GLY A 182 -20.47 27.72 -15.23
N PRO A 183 -21.72 28.24 -15.17
CA PRO A 183 -22.21 29.03 -14.05
C PRO A 183 -22.29 28.20 -12.75
N PRO A 184 -22.42 28.86 -11.58
CA PRO A 184 -22.77 28.19 -10.34
C PRO A 184 -24.03 27.30 -10.50
N GLY A 185 -24.07 26.15 -9.86
CA GLY A 185 -25.21 25.22 -9.93
C GLY A 185 -25.28 24.34 -11.18
N SER A 186 -24.31 24.38 -12.09
CA SER A 186 -24.29 23.55 -13.31
C SER A 186 -23.78 22.11 -13.10
N GLY A 187 -23.71 21.61 -11.87
CA GLY A 187 -23.34 20.21 -11.58
C GLY A 187 -21.85 19.89 -11.58
N LYS A 188 -20.94 20.86 -11.81
CA LYS A 188 -19.49 20.63 -11.85
C LYS A 188 -18.93 19.95 -10.59
N SER A 189 -19.27 20.47 -9.41
CA SER A 189 -18.82 19.89 -8.14
C SER A 189 -19.41 18.50 -7.90
N THR A 190 -20.66 18.27 -8.34
CA THR A 190 -21.30 16.96 -8.26
C THR A 190 -20.52 15.94 -9.09
N LEU A 191 -20.16 16.29 -10.33
CA LEU A 191 -19.37 15.44 -11.21
C LEU A 191 -17.98 15.16 -10.62
N LEU A 192 -17.29 16.18 -10.12
CA LEU A 192 -15.97 16.02 -9.49
C LEU A 192 -16.04 15.11 -8.26
N ASN A 193 -17.04 15.25 -7.41
CA ASN A 193 -17.23 14.38 -6.25
C ASN A 193 -17.47 12.91 -6.66
N ILE A 194 -18.21 12.68 -7.74
CA ILE A 194 -18.41 11.32 -8.27
C ILE A 194 -17.09 10.74 -8.77
N ILE A 195 -16.32 11.51 -9.54
CA ILE A 195 -15.01 11.07 -10.04
C ILE A 195 -14.04 10.79 -8.88
N GLN A 196 -14.02 11.62 -7.83
CA GLN A 196 -13.21 11.39 -6.64
C GLN A 196 -13.59 10.10 -5.93
N GLN A 197 -14.89 9.82 -5.76
CA GLN A 197 -15.37 8.58 -5.17
C GLN A 197 -15.07 7.36 -6.07
N LEU A 198 -15.19 7.53 -7.38
CA LEU A 198 -14.89 6.48 -8.35
C LEU A 198 -13.41 6.06 -8.32
N PHE A 199 -12.51 6.99 -8.04
CA PHE A 199 -11.07 6.75 -8.00
C PHE A 199 -10.48 6.99 -6.62
N ASP A 200 -11.21 6.60 -5.57
CA ASP A 200 -10.76 6.79 -4.20
C ASP A 200 -9.37 6.18 -3.96
N GLY A 201 -8.50 6.94 -3.32
CA GLY A 201 -7.09 6.57 -3.10
C GLY A 201 -6.18 6.79 -4.31
N TYR A 202 -6.69 7.09 -5.51
CA TYR A 202 -5.89 7.33 -6.73
C TYR A 202 -5.92 8.78 -7.21
N TYR A 203 -6.62 9.67 -6.55
CA TYR A 203 -6.67 11.09 -6.91
C TYR A 203 -5.87 11.96 -5.95
N SER A 204 -5.46 13.13 -6.43
CA SER A 204 -4.89 14.21 -5.62
C SER A 204 -5.48 15.54 -6.06
N VAL A 205 -5.58 16.46 -5.13
CA VAL A 205 -6.04 17.85 -5.38
C VAL A 205 -4.82 18.75 -5.31
N PHE A 206 -4.68 19.62 -6.31
CA PHE A 206 -3.66 20.67 -6.32
C PHE A 206 -4.33 22.00 -6.03
N ASP A 207 -3.78 22.77 -5.10
CA ASP A 207 -4.15 24.16 -4.80
C ASP A 207 -3.36 25.14 -5.68
#